data_02036f7569d1ff7413f161e7bf013b34
#
_entry.id   02036f7569d1ff7413f161e7bf013b34
#
_cell.length_a   1.000
_cell.length_b   1.000
_cell.length_c   1.000
_cell.angle_alpha   90.00
_cell.angle_beta   90.00
_cell.angle_gamma   90.00
#
_symmetry.space_group_name_H-M   'P 1'
#
loop_
_entity.id
_entity.type
_entity.pdbx_description
1 polymer ?
#
loop_
_entity_poly.entity_id
_entity_poly.type
_entity_poly.pdbx_seq_one_letter_code
_entity_poly.pdbx_strand_id
1 'polypeptide(L)'
;MRILWQGGNAVDAAVAAAFAAGVLEPTAHYSLGGEVAFLCYDRSSQQVRSVVGQGWAPRAATVEHYLATWGEIPSGVLSTTVPGVISALLTMLSHYGTMNFRQVVESALSFARDGFPTYQLLHRAIGSPDRLPNLQKYPDSARIYLPDGKPPVLGSLFTQTDLARTLGLMVEAEQQALGQGQARTAALQAARDVFYRGDVARRMVQALHNLGGLYTYEDFAEYTSPLEEPLATTYRGHQLCTNRTWTQGITLLQTLNILEGYDLSAMGHNSPQAIHVQVEALKLAFADREAYVGDPAHVDVPVEGLLSKEYAVLRRGLIDPNRAQAAYPPGDPRKMLAVLPHYQPRPATPSLEPVAGEADGTTYLATVDAQGNMVSATPSSFAGLAQGMILGDTGILINCRGCYFWLDPDNPNALAPHKRPRTTPCTFIVLKQGQPCMTLGTPGGDSQPQSCLQVFTNIVDFGLNVQEAVEAPRFCGSSFPQSPWPHRTYPNRLQVEGRLSQAVLDALSARGHQVEVVGPWGIKNGFAPILVNPQTGVYHGGADPRKESVMLGW
;
A
#
# COMPACT_ATOMS: atom_id res chain seq x y z
N MET A 1 -17.30 -8.55 -9.68
CA MET A 1 -18.42 -8.81 -10.62
C MET A 1 -19.54 -9.61 -9.97
N ARG A 2 -19.31 -10.88 -9.53
CA ARG A 2 -20.38 -11.73 -8.93
C ARG A 2 -21.15 -11.02 -7.81
N ILE A 3 -20.47 -10.36 -6.90
CA ILE A 3 -21.07 -9.60 -5.79
C ILE A 3 -21.99 -8.48 -6.30
N LEU A 4 -21.55 -7.71 -7.30
CA LEU A 4 -22.38 -6.66 -7.89
C LEU A 4 -23.61 -7.22 -8.61
N TRP A 5 -23.49 -8.35 -9.33
CA TRP A 5 -24.63 -9.02 -9.94
C TRP A 5 -25.63 -9.60 -8.91
N GLN A 6 -25.16 -9.92 -7.72
CA GLN A 6 -26.01 -10.38 -6.61
C GLN A 6 -26.65 -9.23 -5.82
N GLY A 7 -26.49 -7.99 -6.26
CA GLY A 7 -27.07 -6.79 -5.64
C GLY A 7 -26.22 -6.16 -4.53
N GLY A 8 -24.98 -6.61 -4.34
CA GLY A 8 -24.03 -5.94 -3.46
C GLY A 8 -23.54 -4.63 -4.08
N ASN A 9 -23.05 -3.71 -3.23
CA ASN A 9 -22.49 -2.43 -3.66
C ASN A 9 -20.97 -2.49 -3.90
N ALA A 10 -20.36 -1.35 -4.24
CA ALA A 10 -18.93 -1.26 -4.50
C ALA A 10 -18.08 -1.70 -3.30
N VAL A 11 -18.50 -1.44 -2.06
CA VAL A 11 -17.77 -1.84 -0.85
C VAL A 11 -17.85 -3.35 -0.66
N ASP A 12 -19.03 -3.97 -0.84
CA ASP A 12 -19.17 -5.44 -0.78
C ASP A 12 -18.26 -6.12 -1.80
N ALA A 13 -18.21 -5.58 -3.03
CA ALA A 13 -17.37 -6.12 -4.11
C ALA A 13 -15.88 -5.96 -3.81
N ALA A 14 -15.45 -4.81 -3.26
CA ALA A 14 -14.07 -4.56 -2.89
C ALA A 14 -13.61 -5.47 -1.74
N VAL A 15 -14.44 -5.64 -0.70
CA VAL A 15 -14.16 -6.54 0.42
C VAL A 15 -14.03 -7.98 -0.08
N ALA A 16 -14.95 -8.44 -0.92
CA ALA A 16 -14.89 -9.78 -1.51
C ALA A 16 -13.62 -9.99 -2.36
N ALA A 17 -13.24 -8.99 -3.17
CA ALA A 17 -12.03 -9.03 -3.97
C ALA A 17 -10.77 -9.06 -3.10
N ALA A 18 -10.73 -8.27 -2.03
CA ALA A 18 -9.61 -8.26 -1.09
C ALA A 18 -9.45 -9.60 -0.35
N PHE A 19 -10.53 -10.23 0.11
CA PHE A 19 -10.45 -11.57 0.71
C PHE A 19 -9.99 -12.62 -0.32
N ALA A 20 -10.53 -12.59 -1.55
CA ALA A 20 -10.12 -13.51 -2.60
C ALA A 20 -8.64 -13.36 -2.98
N ALA A 21 -8.16 -12.11 -3.17
CA ALA A 21 -6.76 -11.82 -3.45
C ALA A 21 -5.85 -12.28 -2.30
N GLY A 22 -6.27 -12.16 -1.03
CA GLY A 22 -5.52 -12.65 0.13
C GLY A 22 -5.30 -14.18 0.14
N VAL A 23 -6.13 -14.93 -0.60
CA VAL A 23 -5.98 -16.37 -0.83
C VAL A 23 -5.17 -16.65 -2.10
N LEU A 24 -5.46 -15.92 -3.18
CA LEU A 24 -4.94 -16.21 -4.52
C LEU A 24 -3.57 -15.63 -4.81
N GLU A 25 -3.20 -14.49 -4.16
CA GLU A 25 -2.04 -13.68 -4.54
C GLU A 25 -0.93 -13.57 -3.46
N PRO A 26 -0.51 -14.66 -2.81
CA PRO A 26 0.61 -14.58 -1.86
C PRO A 26 1.91 -14.10 -2.52
N THR A 27 2.01 -14.25 -3.85
CA THR A 27 3.14 -13.79 -4.68
C THR A 27 3.18 -12.29 -4.86
N ALA A 28 2.03 -11.62 -4.80
CA ALA A 28 1.92 -10.16 -4.82
C ALA A 28 2.21 -9.52 -3.45
N HIS A 29 2.82 -10.27 -2.53
CA HIS A 29 3.10 -9.86 -1.15
C HIS A 29 1.84 -9.29 -0.45
N TYR A 30 0.72 -9.95 -0.67
CA TYR A 30 -0.53 -9.72 0.04
C TYR A 30 -1.06 -11.01 0.65
N SER A 31 -1.60 -10.90 1.84
CA SER A 31 -2.23 -11.99 2.60
C SER A 31 -3.19 -11.41 3.63
N LEU A 32 -4.05 -12.25 4.20
CA LEU A 32 -4.95 -11.85 5.28
C LEU A 32 -4.23 -11.55 6.61
N GLY A 33 -2.92 -11.79 6.67
CA GLY A 33 -2.04 -11.35 7.76
C GLY A 33 -1.42 -9.97 7.56
N GLY A 34 -1.85 -9.22 6.55
CA GLY A 34 -1.31 -7.91 6.15
C GLY A 34 -2.13 -6.72 6.61
N GLU A 35 -2.05 -5.67 5.78
CA GLU A 35 -2.74 -4.38 5.93
C GLU A 35 -3.45 -3.96 4.65
N VAL A 36 -4.24 -2.88 4.73
CA VAL A 36 -4.87 -2.26 3.58
C VAL A 36 -5.00 -0.75 3.74
N ALA A 37 -4.56 0.01 2.74
CA ALA A 37 -5.01 1.38 2.54
C ALA A 37 -6.34 1.32 1.78
N PHE A 38 -7.42 1.83 2.36
CA PHE A 38 -8.77 1.69 1.80
C PHE A 38 -9.51 3.01 1.91
N LEU A 39 -10.04 3.46 0.78
CA LEU A 39 -10.94 4.61 0.66
C LEU A 39 -12.25 4.16 0.01
N CYS A 40 -13.36 4.72 0.45
CA CYS A 40 -14.62 4.65 -0.28
C CYS A 40 -15.24 6.03 -0.44
N TYR A 41 -15.82 6.31 -1.59
CA TYR A 41 -16.80 7.38 -1.76
C TYR A 41 -18.19 6.77 -1.57
N ASP A 42 -18.88 7.25 -0.56
CA ASP A 42 -20.27 6.89 -0.29
C ASP A 42 -21.21 7.90 -0.99
N ARG A 43 -21.96 7.41 -1.95
CA ARG A 43 -22.88 8.24 -2.74
C ARG A 43 -23.99 8.83 -1.90
N SER A 44 -24.40 8.16 -0.83
CA SER A 44 -25.51 8.61 0.03
C SER A 44 -25.13 9.85 0.84
N SER A 45 -23.92 9.88 1.39
CA SER A 45 -23.39 11.02 2.13
C SER A 45 -22.59 11.99 1.27
N GLN A 46 -22.24 11.62 0.04
CA GLN A 46 -21.36 12.35 -0.87
C GLN A 46 -19.97 12.62 -0.27
N GLN A 47 -19.46 11.69 0.52
CA GLN A 47 -18.19 11.85 1.23
C GLN A 47 -17.22 10.71 0.92
N VAL A 48 -15.92 11.05 0.87
CA VAL A 48 -14.85 10.05 0.90
C VAL A 48 -14.57 9.69 2.35
N ARG A 49 -14.48 8.40 2.63
CA ARG A 49 -14.16 7.84 3.93
C ARG A 49 -12.93 6.96 3.84
N SER A 50 -12.19 6.92 4.92
CA SER A 50 -10.99 6.12 5.10
C SER A 50 -11.14 5.21 6.32
N VAL A 51 -10.36 4.14 6.38
CA VAL A 51 -10.24 3.27 7.54
C VAL A 51 -8.76 3.03 7.85
N VAL A 52 -8.44 2.95 9.13
CA VAL A 52 -7.10 2.56 9.57
C VAL A 52 -6.91 1.06 9.33
N GLY A 53 -6.13 0.72 8.31
CA GLY A 53 -5.90 -0.68 7.94
C GLY A 53 -4.50 -1.22 8.25
N GLN A 54 -3.63 -0.40 8.89
CA GLN A 54 -2.29 -0.80 9.32
C GLN A 54 -2.31 -1.29 10.77
N GLY A 55 -1.71 -2.45 11.01
CA GLY A 55 -1.51 -2.97 12.36
C GLY A 55 -0.36 -2.29 13.10
N TRP A 56 -0.36 -2.43 14.40
CA TRP A 56 0.66 -1.86 15.29
C TRP A 56 1.73 -2.86 15.70
N ALA A 57 2.87 -2.36 16.18
CA ALA A 57 3.90 -3.14 16.85
C ALA A 57 3.38 -3.71 18.18
N PRO A 58 3.87 -4.88 18.63
CA PRO A 58 3.53 -5.40 19.95
C PRO A 58 3.97 -4.45 21.08
N ARG A 59 3.28 -4.52 22.20
CA ARG A 59 3.53 -3.65 23.37
C ARG A 59 4.96 -3.74 23.91
N ALA A 60 5.61 -4.88 23.77
CA ALA A 60 6.98 -5.10 24.23
C ALA A 60 8.06 -4.61 23.23
N ALA A 61 7.68 -4.11 22.05
CA ALA A 61 8.63 -3.63 21.05
C ALA A 61 8.96 -2.15 21.28
N THR A 62 10.18 -1.89 21.77
CA THR A 62 10.72 -0.53 22.00
C THR A 62 12.07 -0.35 21.32
N VAL A 63 12.43 0.91 21.02
CA VAL A 63 13.75 1.25 20.44
C VAL A 63 14.87 0.73 21.35
N GLU A 64 14.77 0.97 22.66
CA GLU A 64 15.78 0.57 23.64
C GLU A 64 15.99 -0.94 23.65
N HIS A 65 14.89 -1.71 23.63
CA HIS A 65 14.97 -3.17 23.62
C HIS A 65 15.63 -3.69 22.35
N TYR A 66 15.26 -3.15 21.18
CA TYR A 66 15.83 -3.58 19.90
C TYR A 66 17.31 -3.20 19.79
N LEU A 67 17.68 -1.99 20.18
CA LEU A 67 19.08 -1.56 20.16
C LEU A 67 19.95 -2.37 21.14
N ALA A 68 19.47 -2.62 22.35
CA ALA A 68 20.21 -3.37 23.37
C ALA A 68 20.38 -4.85 23.01
N THR A 69 19.40 -5.45 22.31
CA THR A 69 19.37 -6.89 22.06
C THR A 69 19.97 -7.26 20.71
N TRP A 70 19.66 -6.48 19.65
CA TRP A 70 20.03 -6.82 18.27
C TRP A 70 20.83 -5.73 17.56
N GLY A 71 20.74 -4.46 17.98
CA GLY A 71 21.34 -3.32 17.30
C GLY A 71 20.67 -2.94 15.97
N GLU A 72 19.62 -3.68 15.57
CA GLU A 72 18.91 -3.52 14.29
C GLU A 72 17.44 -3.95 14.41
N ILE A 73 16.68 -3.81 13.34
CA ILE A 73 15.38 -4.47 13.19
C ILE A 73 15.60 -5.82 12.48
N PRO A 74 15.61 -6.94 13.20
CA PRO A 74 15.85 -8.25 12.59
C PRO A 74 14.74 -8.63 11.61
N SER A 75 15.10 -9.29 10.53
CA SER A 75 14.10 -9.89 9.64
C SER A 75 13.37 -11.05 10.33
N GLY A 76 12.15 -11.36 9.89
CA GLY A 76 11.34 -12.43 10.48
C GLY A 76 10.34 -11.91 11.50
N VAL A 77 10.07 -12.68 12.56
CA VAL A 77 8.98 -12.42 13.51
C VAL A 77 9.09 -11.07 14.22
N LEU A 78 10.31 -10.57 14.44
CA LEU A 78 10.56 -9.28 15.08
C LEU A 78 10.27 -8.07 14.19
N SER A 79 10.09 -8.28 12.88
CA SER A 79 9.65 -7.23 11.94
C SER A 79 8.17 -7.31 11.58
N THR A 80 7.36 -8.07 12.33
CA THR A 80 5.92 -8.19 12.08
C THR A 80 5.11 -7.11 12.80
N THR A 81 3.88 -6.90 12.37
CA THR A 81 2.85 -6.12 13.08
C THR A 81 1.57 -6.93 13.19
N VAL A 82 0.67 -6.55 14.10
CA VAL A 82 -0.66 -7.16 14.18
C VAL A 82 -1.33 -7.07 12.80
N PRO A 83 -1.95 -8.13 12.29
CA PRO A 83 -2.71 -8.07 11.04
C PRO A 83 -3.83 -7.01 11.10
N GLY A 84 -3.83 -6.06 10.17
CA GLY A 84 -4.83 -4.99 10.15
C GLY A 84 -5.97 -5.18 9.16
N VAL A 85 -5.71 -5.94 8.09
CA VAL A 85 -6.58 -6.02 6.92
C VAL A 85 -7.98 -6.55 7.23
N ILE A 86 -8.10 -7.64 7.98
CA ILE A 86 -9.42 -8.26 8.29
C ILE A 86 -10.31 -7.29 9.07
N SER A 87 -9.75 -6.61 10.08
CA SER A 87 -10.49 -5.61 10.87
C SER A 87 -10.94 -4.45 9.99
N ALA A 88 -10.07 -3.92 9.14
CA ALA A 88 -10.40 -2.82 8.24
C ALA A 88 -11.50 -3.19 7.23
N LEU A 89 -11.38 -4.36 6.59
CA LEU A 89 -12.37 -4.84 5.64
C LEU A 89 -13.74 -5.05 6.29
N LEU A 90 -13.80 -5.63 7.49
CA LEU A 90 -15.05 -5.82 8.21
C LEU A 90 -15.64 -4.51 8.74
N THR A 91 -14.81 -3.53 9.12
CA THR A 91 -15.26 -2.18 9.47
C THR A 91 -15.91 -1.50 8.26
N MET A 92 -15.27 -1.53 7.08
CA MET A 92 -15.84 -0.95 5.86
C MET A 92 -17.12 -1.67 5.43
N LEU A 93 -17.14 -3.00 5.48
CA LEU A 93 -18.34 -3.80 5.22
C LEU A 93 -19.49 -3.45 6.17
N SER A 94 -19.19 -3.28 7.46
CA SER A 94 -20.19 -2.95 8.47
C SER A 94 -20.86 -1.61 8.25
N HIS A 95 -20.08 -0.58 7.88
CA HIS A 95 -20.58 0.80 7.76
C HIS A 95 -21.12 1.14 6.37
N TYR A 96 -20.52 0.60 5.31
CA TYR A 96 -20.82 1.00 3.93
C TYR A 96 -21.24 -0.16 3.03
N GLY A 97 -21.03 -1.41 3.43
CA GLY A 97 -21.52 -2.57 2.70
C GLY A 97 -22.97 -2.92 3.04
N THR A 98 -23.58 -3.76 2.23
CA THR A 98 -24.98 -4.22 2.37
C THR A 98 -25.07 -5.71 2.63
N MET A 99 -24.03 -6.48 2.27
CA MET A 99 -24.00 -7.94 2.38
C MET A 99 -23.45 -8.43 3.72
N ASN A 100 -23.71 -9.69 4.03
CA ASN A 100 -23.16 -10.42 5.16
C ASN A 100 -21.73 -10.89 4.86
N PHE A 101 -20.94 -11.19 5.90
CA PHE A 101 -19.59 -11.71 5.74
C PHE A 101 -19.55 -13.00 4.92
N ARG A 102 -20.44 -13.96 5.21
CA ARG A 102 -20.57 -15.21 4.44
C ARG A 102 -20.70 -14.96 2.94
N GLN A 103 -21.49 -13.97 2.53
CA GLN A 103 -21.71 -13.66 1.11
C GLN A 103 -20.45 -13.13 0.43
N VAL A 104 -19.73 -12.19 1.08
CA VAL A 104 -18.55 -11.58 0.51
C VAL A 104 -17.32 -12.50 0.55
N VAL A 105 -17.20 -13.38 1.56
CA VAL A 105 -16.02 -14.25 1.72
C VAL A 105 -16.16 -15.59 0.97
N GLU A 106 -17.34 -15.93 0.43
CA GLU A 106 -17.62 -17.23 -0.16
C GLU A 106 -16.61 -17.66 -1.23
N SER A 107 -16.21 -16.75 -2.14
CA SER A 107 -15.21 -17.07 -3.16
C SER A 107 -13.83 -17.35 -2.54
N ALA A 108 -13.41 -16.54 -1.57
CA ALA A 108 -12.14 -16.75 -0.88
C ALA A 108 -12.13 -18.10 -0.13
N LEU A 109 -13.22 -18.38 0.57
CA LEU A 109 -13.38 -19.65 1.31
C LEU A 109 -13.37 -20.86 0.35
N SER A 110 -14.07 -20.79 -0.78
CA SER A 110 -14.07 -21.84 -1.79
C SER A 110 -12.67 -22.05 -2.39
N PHE A 111 -11.97 -20.97 -2.78
CA PHE A 111 -10.58 -21.07 -3.27
C PHE A 111 -9.63 -21.68 -2.24
N ALA A 112 -9.76 -21.32 -0.98
CA ALA A 112 -8.91 -21.87 0.07
C ALA A 112 -9.21 -23.35 0.36
N ARG A 113 -10.51 -23.75 0.38
CA ARG A 113 -10.98 -25.09 0.72
C ARG A 113 -10.87 -26.05 -0.45
N ASP A 114 -11.44 -25.67 -1.61
CA ASP A 114 -11.60 -26.54 -2.78
C ASP A 114 -10.38 -26.44 -3.71
N GLY A 115 -9.57 -25.40 -3.52
CA GLY A 115 -8.34 -25.13 -4.28
C GLY A 115 -8.56 -24.36 -5.57
N PHE A 116 -7.44 -23.96 -6.15
CA PHE A 116 -7.34 -23.31 -7.45
C PHE A 116 -6.12 -23.84 -8.21
N PRO A 117 -6.10 -23.79 -9.56
CA PRO A 117 -4.94 -24.24 -10.32
C PRO A 117 -3.68 -23.46 -9.95
N THR A 118 -2.60 -24.15 -9.63
CA THR A 118 -1.28 -23.55 -9.42
C THR A 118 -0.86 -22.81 -10.70
N TYR A 119 -0.91 -21.49 -10.69
CA TYR A 119 -0.53 -20.67 -11.83
C TYR A 119 1.00 -20.44 -11.90
N GLN A 120 1.48 -20.03 -13.07
CA GLN A 120 2.92 -19.98 -13.35
C GLN A 120 3.72 -19.10 -12.38
N LEU A 121 3.17 -17.92 -12.02
CA LEU A 121 3.84 -17.01 -11.08
C LEU A 121 3.95 -17.63 -9.68
N LEU A 122 2.90 -18.31 -9.19
CA LEU A 122 2.92 -19.00 -7.90
C LEU A 122 3.95 -20.12 -7.88
N HIS A 123 3.94 -20.99 -8.90
CA HIS A 123 4.92 -22.07 -9.04
C HIS A 123 6.37 -21.55 -9.02
N ARG A 124 6.66 -20.53 -9.83
CA ARG A 124 8.00 -19.91 -9.90
C ARG A 124 8.38 -19.22 -8.59
N ALA A 125 7.43 -18.51 -7.96
CA ALA A 125 7.69 -17.76 -6.74
C ALA A 125 8.03 -18.69 -5.57
N ILE A 126 7.29 -19.81 -5.40
CA ILE A 126 7.56 -20.81 -4.37
C ILE A 126 8.92 -21.48 -4.61
N GLY A 127 9.25 -21.80 -5.88
CA GLY A 127 10.49 -22.47 -6.26
C GLY A 127 11.70 -21.56 -6.40
N SER A 128 11.55 -20.24 -6.18
CA SER A 128 12.68 -19.31 -6.37
C SER A 128 13.78 -19.50 -5.32
N PRO A 129 15.06 -19.34 -5.68
CA PRO A 129 16.19 -19.46 -4.75
C PRO A 129 16.07 -18.52 -3.53
N ASP A 130 15.43 -17.37 -3.70
CA ASP A 130 15.30 -16.37 -2.63
C ASP A 130 14.18 -16.69 -1.63
N ARG A 131 13.16 -17.47 -2.03
CA ARG A 131 11.98 -17.76 -1.20
C ARG A 131 11.94 -19.17 -0.65
N LEU A 132 12.39 -20.13 -1.43
CA LEU A 132 12.36 -21.55 -1.07
C LEU A 132 13.04 -21.84 0.28
N PRO A 133 14.23 -21.29 0.61
CA PRO A 133 14.84 -21.52 1.92
C PRO A 133 14.00 -20.99 3.09
N ASN A 134 13.34 -19.85 2.91
CA ASN A 134 12.46 -19.27 3.93
C ASN A 134 11.21 -20.15 4.15
N LEU A 135 10.61 -20.66 3.07
CA LEU A 135 9.46 -21.58 3.19
C LEU A 135 9.85 -22.88 3.88
N GLN A 136 11.06 -23.42 3.61
CA GLN A 136 11.57 -24.62 4.25
C GLN A 136 11.92 -24.41 5.73
N LYS A 137 12.30 -23.18 6.10
CA LYS A 137 12.65 -22.83 7.49
C LYS A 137 11.47 -22.96 8.45
N TYR A 138 10.25 -22.71 7.97
CA TYR A 138 9.04 -22.69 8.79
C TYR A 138 8.17 -23.93 8.50
N PRO A 139 8.02 -24.88 9.45
CA PRO A 139 7.29 -26.14 9.21
C PRO A 139 5.85 -25.94 8.71
N ASP A 140 5.12 -24.96 9.25
CA ASP A 140 3.75 -24.68 8.84
C ASP A 140 3.68 -24.15 7.40
N SER A 141 4.66 -23.36 6.99
CA SER A 141 4.77 -22.86 5.62
C SER A 141 5.18 -23.97 4.65
N ALA A 142 6.15 -24.79 5.04
CA ALA A 142 6.57 -25.95 4.24
C ALA A 142 5.38 -26.90 3.99
N ARG A 143 4.57 -27.18 5.01
CA ARG A 143 3.38 -28.04 4.92
C ARG A 143 2.37 -27.53 3.88
N ILE A 144 2.19 -26.24 3.73
CA ILE A 144 1.20 -25.64 2.81
C ILE A 144 1.81 -25.38 1.42
N TYR A 145 3.00 -24.75 1.37
CA TYR A 145 3.60 -24.31 0.11
C TYR A 145 4.52 -25.32 -0.55
N LEU A 146 4.97 -26.35 0.18
CA LEU A 146 5.87 -27.38 -0.31
C LEU A 146 5.29 -28.78 -0.08
N PRO A 147 4.13 -29.13 -0.68
CA PRO A 147 3.61 -30.49 -0.60
C PRO A 147 4.68 -31.47 -1.08
N ASP A 148 4.90 -32.55 -0.31
CA ASP A 148 5.97 -33.52 -0.56
C ASP A 148 7.39 -32.90 -0.62
N GLY A 149 7.60 -31.76 0.07
CA GLY A 149 8.89 -31.04 0.13
C GLY A 149 9.27 -30.29 -1.13
N LYS A 150 8.36 -30.11 -2.08
CA LYS A 150 8.60 -29.49 -3.39
C LYS A 150 7.54 -28.43 -3.71
N PRO A 151 7.86 -27.42 -4.56
CA PRO A 151 6.85 -26.51 -5.09
C PRO A 151 5.71 -27.26 -5.78
N PRO A 152 4.45 -26.78 -5.63
CA PRO A 152 3.28 -27.38 -6.28
C PRO A 152 3.47 -27.47 -7.80
N VAL A 153 3.03 -28.53 -8.42
CA VAL A 153 3.14 -28.72 -9.87
C VAL A 153 2.23 -27.71 -10.58
N LEU A 154 2.73 -27.11 -11.66
CA LEU A 154 1.96 -26.17 -12.48
C LEU A 154 0.65 -26.82 -12.95
N GLY A 155 -0.47 -26.14 -12.72
CA GLY A 155 -1.82 -26.63 -13.04
C GLY A 155 -2.43 -27.59 -12.01
N SER A 156 -1.67 -28.10 -11.02
CA SER A 156 -2.25 -28.88 -9.92
C SER A 156 -3.14 -28.01 -9.02
N LEU A 157 -4.09 -28.61 -8.34
CA LEU A 157 -4.91 -27.89 -7.35
C LEU A 157 -4.06 -27.53 -6.13
N PHE A 158 -4.04 -26.25 -5.82
CA PHE A 158 -3.41 -25.71 -4.61
C PHE A 158 -4.49 -25.34 -3.59
N THR A 159 -4.44 -25.96 -2.43
CA THR A 159 -5.40 -25.76 -1.32
C THR A 159 -4.72 -25.12 -0.11
N GLN A 160 -5.48 -24.36 0.66
CA GLN A 160 -5.04 -23.72 1.91
C GLN A 160 -6.03 -24.08 3.02
N THR A 161 -6.07 -25.36 3.41
CA THR A 161 -7.09 -25.94 4.31
C THR A 161 -7.14 -25.25 5.68
N ASP A 162 -6.00 -24.82 6.21
CA ASP A 162 -5.97 -24.10 7.48
C ASP A 162 -6.58 -22.72 7.38
N LEU A 163 -6.31 -22.00 6.28
CA LEU A 163 -6.93 -20.71 6.01
C LEU A 163 -8.43 -20.86 5.79
N ALA A 164 -8.85 -21.91 5.07
CA ALA A 164 -10.27 -22.24 4.90
C ALA A 164 -10.95 -22.48 6.24
N ARG A 165 -10.31 -23.21 7.17
CA ARG A 165 -10.83 -23.43 8.53
C ARG A 165 -10.97 -22.10 9.29
N THR A 166 -9.96 -21.21 9.24
CA THR A 166 -10.02 -19.89 9.89
C THR A 166 -11.18 -19.05 9.34
N LEU A 167 -11.34 -18.96 8.02
CA LEU A 167 -12.45 -18.24 7.40
C LEU A 167 -13.81 -18.91 7.71
N GLY A 168 -13.85 -20.23 7.76
CA GLY A 168 -15.05 -21.01 8.16
C GLY A 168 -15.52 -20.68 9.56
N LEU A 169 -14.62 -20.65 10.55
CA LEU A 169 -14.92 -20.27 11.93
C LEU A 169 -15.51 -18.85 12.03
N MET A 170 -14.98 -17.91 11.24
CA MET A 170 -15.51 -16.54 11.18
C MET A 170 -16.94 -16.51 10.59
N VAL A 171 -17.20 -17.30 9.53
CA VAL A 171 -18.54 -17.44 8.94
C VAL A 171 -19.50 -18.08 9.93
N GLU A 172 -19.10 -19.13 10.64
CA GLU A 172 -19.92 -19.80 11.64
C GLU A 172 -20.33 -18.84 12.77
N ALA A 173 -19.40 -18.02 13.27
CA ALA A 173 -19.70 -17.03 14.31
C ALA A 173 -20.72 -15.98 13.84
N GLU A 174 -20.56 -15.46 12.62
CA GLU A 174 -21.56 -14.56 12.01
C GLU A 174 -22.93 -15.24 11.92
N GLN A 175 -22.99 -16.45 11.36
CA GLN A 175 -24.26 -17.18 11.17
C GLN A 175 -24.93 -17.51 12.49
N GLN A 176 -24.16 -17.85 13.53
CA GLN A 176 -24.68 -18.07 14.86
C GLN A 176 -25.29 -16.79 15.45
N ALA A 177 -24.61 -15.63 15.32
CA ALA A 177 -25.12 -14.34 15.80
C ALA A 177 -26.42 -13.96 15.08
N LEU A 178 -26.47 -14.11 13.74
CA LEU A 178 -27.68 -13.88 12.96
C LEU A 178 -28.83 -14.84 13.35
N GLY A 179 -28.52 -16.13 13.57
CA GLY A 179 -29.49 -17.12 14.02
C GLY A 179 -30.06 -16.84 15.41
N GLN A 180 -29.34 -16.09 16.23
CA GLN A 180 -29.80 -15.57 17.54
C GLN A 180 -30.56 -14.23 17.42
N GLY A 181 -30.83 -13.75 16.21
CA GLY A 181 -31.56 -12.51 15.96
C GLY A 181 -30.74 -11.23 16.14
N GLN A 182 -29.41 -11.34 16.21
CA GLN A 182 -28.56 -10.15 16.31
C GLN A 182 -28.56 -9.36 14.99
N ALA A 183 -28.36 -8.05 15.09
CA ALA A 183 -28.23 -7.18 13.93
C ALA A 183 -26.98 -7.55 13.09
N ARG A 184 -27.03 -7.30 11.77
CA ARG A 184 -25.91 -7.55 10.82
C ARG A 184 -24.57 -7.01 11.33
N THR A 185 -24.55 -5.81 11.87
CA THR A 185 -23.32 -5.17 12.39
C THR A 185 -22.73 -5.94 13.57
N ALA A 186 -23.57 -6.43 14.48
CA ALA A 186 -23.13 -7.26 15.60
C ALA A 186 -22.63 -8.65 15.12
N ALA A 187 -23.27 -9.22 14.10
CA ALA A 187 -22.82 -10.48 13.51
C ALA A 187 -21.46 -10.33 12.80
N LEU A 188 -21.22 -9.23 12.08
CA LEU A 188 -19.90 -8.90 11.51
C LEU A 188 -18.84 -8.72 12.61
N GLN A 189 -19.21 -8.12 13.75
CA GLN A 189 -18.32 -8.02 14.90
C GLN A 189 -18.00 -9.39 15.51
N ALA A 190 -18.98 -10.30 15.58
CA ALA A 190 -18.76 -11.68 16.03
C ALA A 190 -17.75 -12.41 15.12
N ALA A 191 -17.88 -12.28 13.80
CA ALA A 191 -16.89 -12.81 12.86
C ALA A 191 -15.47 -12.24 13.10
N ARG A 192 -15.37 -10.91 13.30
CA ARG A 192 -14.10 -10.25 13.61
C ARG A 192 -13.49 -10.77 14.91
N ASP A 193 -14.29 -10.94 15.94
CA ASP A 193 -13.82 -11.34 17.27
C ASP A 193 -13.26 -12.78 17.29
N VAL A 194 -13.69 -13.65 16.39
CA VAL A 194 -13.03 -14.97 16.18
C VAL A 194 -11.54 -14.78 15.87
N PHE A 195 -11.20 -13.83 15.01
CA PHE A 195 -9.84 -13.61 14.55
C PHE A 195 -8.99 -12.86 15.60
N TYR A 196 -9.54 -11.84 16.27
CA TYR A 196 -8.75 -10.96 17.16
C TYR A 196 -8.89 -11.29 18.65
N ARG A 197 -9.98 -11.95 19.08
CA ARG A 197 -10.28 -12.25 20.48
C ARG A 197 -10.57 -13.72 20.74
N GLY A 198 -10.82 -14.48 19.69
CA GLY A 198 -11.14 -15.90 19.75
C GLY A 198 -9.92 -16.81 19.82
N ASP A 199 -10.14 -18.06 19.52
CA ASP A 199 -9.11 -19.09 19.51
C ASP A 199 -8.05 -18.87 18.41
N VAL A 200 -8.44 -18.27 17.29
CA VAL A 200 -7.51 -17.93 16.22
C VAL A 200 -6.42 -16.97 16.72
N ALA A 201 -6.78 -15.91 17.47
CA ALA A 201 -5.81 -15.01 18.10
C ALA A 201 -4.84 -15.74 19.02
N ARG A 202 -5.35 -16.63 19.89
CA ARG A 202 -4.50 -17.39 20.83
C ARG A 202 -3.51 -18.27 20.08
N ARG A 203 -3.95 -18.96 19.02
CA ARG A 203 -3.07 -19.80 18.19
C ARG A 203 -2.02 -18.98 17.44
N MET A 204 -2.39 -17.81 16.90
CA MET A 204 -1.43 -16.91 16.26
C MET A 204 -0.38 -16.40 17.27
N VAL A 205 -0.79 -15.96 18.46
CA VAL A 205 0.14 -15.50 19.50
C VAL A 205 1.06 -16.63 19.94
N GLN A 206 0.55 -17.84 20.14
CA GLN A 206 1.39 -19.00 20.48
C GLN A 206 2.43 -19.30 19.38
N ALA A 207 2.03 -19.24 18.11
CA ALA A 207 2.95 -19.43 16.98
C ALA A 207 4.02 -18.33 16.93
N LEU A 208 3.62 -17.06 17.16
CA LEU A 208 4.56 -15.94 17.24
C LEU A 208 5.56 -16.12 18.40
N HIS A 209 5.12 -16.57 19.58
CA HIS A 209 6.01 -16.87 20.70
C HIS A 209 6.99 -18.00 20.35
N ASN A 210 6.53 -19.07 19.72
CA ASN A 210 7.39 -20.18 19.30
C ASN A 210 8.49 -19.74 18.33
N LEU A 211 8.25 -18.66 17.59
CA LEU A 211 9.22 -18.04 16.68
C LEU A 211 10.10 -16.97 17.35
N GLY A 212 9.89 -16.69 18.65
CA GLY A 212 10.62 -15.64 19.40
C GLY A 212 10.01 -14.24 19.27
N GLY A 213 8.73 -14.14 18.89
CA GLY A 213 8.00 -12.86 18.80
C GLY A 213 7.62 -12.30 20.15
N LEU A 214 7.40 -10.98 20.20
CA LEU A 214 7.16 -10.21 21.43
C LEU A 214 5.68 -9.97 21.75
N TYR A 215 4.78 -10.67 21.07
CA TYR A 215 3.33 -10.43 21.18
C TYR A 215 2.71 -11.00 22.45
N THR A 216 1.68 -10.30 22.94
CA THR A 216 0.72 -10.84 23.90
C THR A 216 -0.64 -11.03 23.24
N TYR A 217 -1.56 -11.72 23.92
CA TYR A 217 -2.93 -11.84 23.46
C TYR A 217 -3.62 -10.47 23.36
N GLU A 218 -3.32 -9.57 24.28
CA GLU A 218 -3.88 -8.21 24.35
C GLU A 218 -3.52 -7.37 23.13
N ASP A 219 -2.32 -7.57 22.54
CA ASP A 219 -1.91 -6.88 21.31
C ASP A 219 -2.87 -7.14 20.15
N PHE A 220 -3.47 -8.33 20.09
CA PHE A 220 -4.50 -8.70 19.15
C PHE A 220 -5.91 -8.29 19.62
N ALA A 221 -6.27 -8.59 20.86
CA ALA A 221 -7.62 -8.41 21.41
C ALA A 221 -8.05 -6.94 21.48
N GLU A 222 -7.11 -6.03 21.68
CA GLU A 222 -7.35 -4.59 21.75
C GLU A 222 -7.30 -3.92 20.36
N TYR A 223 -6.75 -4.59 19.33
CA TYR A 223 -6.62 -4.01 18.00
C TYR A 223 -7.98 -3.63 17.41
N THR A 224 -8.06 -2.43 16.83
CA THR A 224 -9.22 -1.92 16.11
C THR A 224 -8.81 -1.16 14.85
N SER A 225 -9.73 -1.07 13.88
CA SER A 225 -9.57 -0.30 12.65
C SER A 225 -10.65 0.79 12.59
N PRO A 226 -10.44 1.95 13.25
CA PRO A 226 -11.42 3.02 13.23
C PRO A 226 -11.55 3.65 11.84
N LEU A 227 -12.73 4.19 11.55
CA LEU A 227 -12.92 5.10 10.43
C LEU A 227 -12.19 6.42 10.70
N GLU A 228 -11.71 7.06 9.65
CA GLU A 228 -11.03 8.35 9.72
C GLU A 228 -11.40 9.23 8.52
N GLU A 229 -11.30 10.55 8.71
CA GLU A 229 -11.40 11.49 7.61
C GLU A 229 -10.12 11.42 6.76
N PRO A 230 -10.24 11.35 5.42
CA PRO A 230 -9.07 11.32 4.54
C PRO A 230 -8.35 12.67 4.54
N LEU A 231 -7.06 12.65 4.19
CA LEU A 231 -6.33 13.84 3.78
C LEU A 231 -6.73 14.22 2.36
N ALA A 232 -6.74 15.52 2.07
CA ALA A 232 -7.07 15.98 0.73
C ALA A 232 -6.29 17.24 0.34
N THR A 233 -6.05 17.41 -0.95
CA THR A 233 -5.62 18.67 -1.58
C THR A 233 -6.31 18.86 -2.92
N THR A 234 -6.24 20.06 -3.45
CA THR A 234 -6.73 20.39 -4.80
C THR A 234 -5.58 20.54 -5.79
N TYR A 235 -5.78 20.12 -7.00
CA TYR A 235 -4.85 20.33 -8.12
C TYR A 235 -5.62 20.48 -9.43
N ARG A 236 -5.47 21.61 -10.13
CA ARG A 236 -6.15 21.87 -11.41
C ARG A 236 -7.67 21.58 -11.38
N GLY A 237 -8.33 21.97 -10.29
CA GLY A 237 -9.78 21.76 -10.11
C GLY A 237 -10.18 20.33 -9.75
N HIS A 238 -9.24 19.43 -9.50
CA HIS A 238 -9.46 18.09 -8.95
C HIS A 238 -9.08 18.05 -7.47
N GLN A 239 -9.90 17.42 -6.64
CA GLN A 239 -9.60 17.16 -5.24
C GLN A 239 -9.14 15.70 -5.10
N LEU A 240 -7.91 15.49 -4.65
CA LEU A 240 -7.37 14.17 -4.37
C LEU A 240 -7.50 13.87 -2.89
N CYS A 241 -8.14 12.74 -2.57
CA CYS A 241 -8.28 12.23 -1.20
C CYS A 241 -7.40 10.99 -1.01
N THR A 242 -6.74 10.87 0.17
CA THR A 242 -5.92 9.71 0.55
C THR A 242 -6.05 9.41 2.04
N ASN A 243 -5.57 8.23 2.47
CA ASN A 243 -5.50 7.87 3.89
C ASN A 243 -4.61 8.86 4.67
N ARG A 244 -4.74 8.85 6.00
CA ARG A 244 -3.91 9.70 6.88
C ARG A 244 -2.45 9.25 6.92
N THR A 245 -1.67 9.90 7.78
CA THR A 245 -0.21 9.88 7.81
C THR A 245 0.43 8.57 8.30
N TRP A 246 -0.36 7.56 8.67
CA TRP A 246 0.13 6.20 8.79
C TRP A 246 0.44 5.55 7.42
N THR A 247 0.06 6.24 6.30
CA THR A 247 0.50 5.94 4.93
C THR A 247 1.39 7.06 4.38
N GLN A 248 2.00 6.81 3.23
CA GLN A 248 2.78 7.84 2.52
C GLN A 248 1.96 8.67 1.52
N GLY A 249 0.63 8.55 1.48
CA GLY A 249 -0.20 9.23 0.47
C GLY A 249 -0.06 10.75 0.45
N ILE A 250 0.20 11.38 1.60
CA ILE A 250 0.46 12.82 1.72
C ILE A 250 1.62 13.30 0.83
N THR A 251 2.60 12.42 0.53
CA THR A 251 3.74 12.75 -0.34
C THR A 251 3.28 13.13 -1.76
N LEU A 252 2.29 12.42 -2.32
CA LEU A 252 1.71 12.80 -3.61
C LEU A 252 0.96 14.12 -3.51
N LEU A 253 0.16 14.33 -2.47
CA LEU A 253 -0.62 15.56 -2.28
C LEU A 253 0.31 16.78 -2.22
N GLN A 254 1.39 16.69 -1.43
CA GLN A 254 2.39 17.74 -1.31
C GLN A 254 3.14 17.98 -2.63
N THR A 255 3.51 16.90 -3.34
CA THR A 255 4.16 17.00 -4.65
C THR A 255 3.29 17.75 -5.66
N LEU A 256 2.00 17.45 -5.72
CA LEU A 256 1.05 18.14 -6.59
C LEU A 256 0.94 19.63 -6.24
N ASN A 257 0.91 19.99 -4.95
CA ASN A 257 0.91 21.40 -4.53
C ASN A 257 2.18 22.14 -5.00
N ILE A 258 3.34 21.49 -4.93
CA ILE A 258 4.59 22.06 -5.45
C ILE A 258 4.51 22.24 -6.97
N LEU A 259 4.00 21.24 -7.69
CA LEU A 259 3.92 21.23 -9.15
C LEU A 259 2.86 22.18 -9.72
N GLU A 260 1.87 22.59 -8.94
CA GLU A 260 0.78 23.46 -9.41
C GLU A 260 1.27 24.81 -9.98
N GLY A 261 2.45 25.25 -9.58
CA GLY A 261 3.10 26.45 -10.10
C GLY A 261 3.84 26.28 -11.42
N TYR A 262 3.89 25.07 -11.99
CA TYR A 262 4.50 24.79 -13.29
C TYR A 262 3.42 24.52 -14.34
N ASP A 263 3.63 24.93 -15.56
CA ASP A 263 2.82 24.53 -16.71
C ASP A 263 3.42 23.24 -17.32
N LEU A 264 3.04 22.07 -16.76
CA LEU A 264 3.53 20.78 -17.23
C LEU A 264 3.10 20.53 -18.68
N SER A 265 1.90 20.98 -19.07
CA SER A 265 1.41 20.82 -20.44
C SER A 265 2.32 21.53 -21.45
N ALA A 266 2.71 22.78 -21.18
CA ALA A 266 3.63 23.54 -22.02
C ALA A 266 5.05 22.93 -22.05
N MET A 267 5.48 22.24 -20.99
CA MET A 267 6.78 21.54 -20.98
C MET A 267 6.80 20.32 -21.90
N GLY A 268 5.65 19.75 -22.18
CA GLY A 268 5.47 18.54 -23.00
C GLY A 268 5.60 17.23 -22.21
N HIS A 269 4.77 16.26 -22.61
CA HIS A 269 4.72 14.95 -21.99
C HIS A 269 6.08 14.24 -22.06
N ASN A 270 6.55 13.76 -20.91
CA ASN A 270 7.84 13.07 -20.78
C ASN A 270 9.06 13.83 -21.35
N SER A 271 8.96 15.16 -21.46
CA SER A 271 10.13 15.99 -21.77
C SER A 271 11.14 15.98 -20.63
N PRO A 272 12.45 16.30 -20.89
CA PRO A 272 13.44 16.38 -19.83
C PRO A 272 13.08 17.41 -18.75
N GLN A 273 12.41 18.52 -19.13
CA GLN A 273 11.95 19.55 -18.19
C GLN A 273 10.84 19.03 -17.29
N ALA A 274 9.80 18.41 -17.88
CA ALA A 274 8.67 17.87 -17.13
C ALA A 274 9.10 16.75 -16.18
N ILE A 275 9.97 15.83 -16.61
CA ILE A 275 10.52 14.78 -15.77
C ILE A 275 11.33 15.39 -14.62
N HIS A 276 12.23 16.31 -14.93
CA HIS A 276 13.11 16.93 -13.93
C HIS A 276 12.33 17.63 -12.82
N VAL A 277 11.37 18.49 -13.14
CA VAL A 277 10.61 19.22 -12.10
C VAL A 277 9.73 18.29 -11.27
N GLN A 278 9.19 17.21 -11.86
CA GLN A 278 8.44 16.20 -11.12
C GLN A 278 9.34 15.43 -10.14
N VAL A 279 10.53 15.03 -10.58
CA VAL A 279 11.51 14.34 -9.72
C VAL A 279 11.99 15.23 -8.57
N GLU A 280 12.30 16.49 -8.84
CA GLU A 280 12.75 17.41 -7.80
C GLU A 280 11.62 17.75 -6.79
N ALA A 281 10.38 17.90 -7.27
CA ALA A 281 9.21 18.08 -6.38
C ALA A 281 8.97 16.85 -5.49
N LEU A 282 9.13 15.64 -6.04
CA LEU A 282 9.07 14.40 -5.26
C LEU A 282 10.16 14.35 -4.20
N LYS A 283 11.42 14.70 -4.53
CA LYS A 283 12.52 14.74 -3.54
C LYS A 283 12.20 15.67 -2.36
N LEU A 284 11.63 16.85 -2.63
CA LEU A 284 11.20 17.79 -1.59
C LEU A 284 10.11 17.19 -0.69
N ALA A 285 9.09 16.58 -1.28
CA ALA A 285 8.00 15.93 -0.53
C ALA A 285 8.48 14.71 0.26
N PHE A 286 9.40 13.92 -0.27
CA PHE A 286 10.01 12.82 0.46
C PHE A 286 10.90 13.30 1.62
N ALA A 287 11.61 14.43 1.48
CA ALA A 287 12.38 15.00 2.58
C ALA A 287 11.47 15.40 3.75
N ASP A 288 10.32 16.00 3.45
CA ASP A 288 9.32 16.35 4.46
C ASP A 288 8.63 15.11 5.04
N ARG A 289 8.40 14.06 4.23
CA ARG A 289 7.90 12.76 4.70
C ARG A 289 8.79 12.19 5.80
N GLU A 290 10.09 12.15 5.59
CA GLU A 290 11.04 11.59 6.56
C GLU A 290 11.14 12.42 7.85
N ALA A 291 10.88 13.71 7.78
CA ALA A 291 10.95 14.60 8.93
C ALA A 291 9.68 14.61 9.79
N TYR A 292 8.51 14.36 9.19
CA TYR A 292 7.24 14.64 9.87
C TYR A 292 6.21 13.52 9.83
N VAL A 293 6.26 12.59 8.84
CA VAL A 293 5.16 11.67 8.59
C VAL A 293 5.32 10.37 9.38
N GLY A 294 4.32 10.07 10.21
CA GLY A 294 4.23 8.88 11.05
C GLY A 294 2.79 8.63 11.50
N ASP A 295 2.62 7.69 12.45
CA ASP A 295 1.31 7.36 13.02
C ASP A 295 0.73 8.57 13.77
N PRO A 296 -0.41 9.14 13.32
CA PRO A 296 -0.99 10.33 13.93
C PRO A 296 -1.51 10.11 15.36
N ALA A 297 -1.58 8.87 15.83
CA ALA A 297 -1.88 8.56 17.22
C ALA A 297 -0.66 8.75 18.15
N HIS A 298 0.56 8.84 17.59
CA HIS A 298 1.81 8.93 18.33
C HIS A 298 2.61 10.19 18.02
N VAL A 299 2.39 10.83 16.87
CA VAL A 299 3.14 12.01 16.44
C VAL A 299 2.21 13.10 15.94
N ASP A 300 2.52 14.33 16.31
CA ASP A 300 1.83 15.53 15.80
C ASP A 300 2.38 15.89 14.42
N VAL A 301 1.71 15.40 13.38
CA VAL A 301 2.08 15.68 11.99
C VAL A 301 1.48 17.03 11.56
N PRO A 302 2.29 18.01 11.10
CA PRO A 302 1.81 19.33 10.70
C PRO A 302 1.11 19.32 9.32
N VAL A 303 0.02 18.57 9.21
CA VAL A 303 -0.67 18.28 7.95
C VAL A 303 -1.11 19.56 7.24
N GLU A 304 -1.70 20.52 7.96
CA GLU A 304 -2.17 21.79 7.38
C GLU A 304 -1.03 22.57 6.74
N GLY A 305 0.12 22.68 7.42
CA GLY A 305 1.29 23.33 6.89
C GLY A 305 1.88 22.58 5.68
N LEU A 306 2.04 21.24 5.79
CA LEU A 306 2.58 20.42 4.70
C LEU A 306 1.73 20.51 3.42
N LEU A 307 0.42 20.65 3.55
CA LEU A 307 -0.53 20.71 2.43
C LEU A 307 -0.93 22.14 2.04
N SER A 308 -0.38 23.18 2.71
CA SER A 308 -0.69 24.56 2.33
C SER A 308 -0.04 24.94 1.00
N LYS A 309 -0.74 25.77 0.22
CA LYS A 309 -0.23 26.26 -1.06
C LYS A 309 0.95 27.23 -0.87
N GLU A 310 0.92 27.99 0.22
CA GLU A 310 1.98 28.93 0.61
C GLU A 310 3.28 28.18 0.89
N TYR A 311 3.23 27.10 1.65
CA TYR A 311 4.41 26.27 1.89
C TYR A 311 4.93 25.61 0.62
N ALA A 312 4.04 25.16 -0.25
CA ALA A 312 4.41 24.60 -1.55
C ALA A 312 5.15 25.62 -2.44
N VAL A 313 4.77 26.91 -2.41
CA VAL A 313 5.50 27.99 -3.10
C VAL A 313 6.93 28.12 -2.58
N LEU A 314 7.12 28.09 -1.25
CA LEU A 314 8.44 28.17 -0.65
C LEU A 314 9.32 26.97 -1.05
N ARG A 315 8.78 25.76 -0.99
CA ARG A 315 9.49 24.54 -1.37
C ARG A 315 9.83 24.53 -2.85
N ARG A 316 8.90 24.94 -3.72
CA ARG A 316 9.12 25.07 -5.16
C ARG A 316 10.29 26.00 -5.51
N GLY A 317 10.48 27.08 -4.75
CA GLY A 317 11.59 28.02 -4.93
C GLY A 317 12.98 27.41 -4.78
N LEU A 318 13.09 26.20 -4.23
CA LEU A 318 14.37 25.47 -4.11
C LEU A 318 14.73 24.66 -5.38
N ILE A 319 13.80 24.46 -6.30
CA ILE A 319 14.03 23.68 -7.52
C ILE A 319 14.83 24.52 -8.52
N ASP A 320 16.04 24.08 -8.83
CA ASP A 320 16.83 24.62 -9.92
C ASP A 320 16.41 23.92 -11.23
N PRO A 321 15.90 24.63 -12.25
CA PRO A 321 15.40 24.00 -13.49
C PRO A 321 16.49 23.29 -14.31
N ASN A 322 17.76 23.58 -14.05
CA ASN A 322 18.89 23.09 -14.83
C ASN A 322 19.78 22.09 -14.08
N ARG A 323 19.56 21.89 -12.75
CA ARG A 323 20.45 21.07 -11.93
C ARG A 323 19.68 20.22 -10.94
N ALA A 324 19.90 18.91 -11.00
CA ALA A 324 19.38 17.96 -10.02
C ALA A 324 20.14 18.09 -8.68
N GLN A 325 19.37 18.10 -7.58
CA GLN A 325 19.92 18.08 -6.24
C GLN A 325 20.06 16.63 -5.74
N ALA A 326 21.17 16.31 -5.09
CA ALA A 326 21.37 14.96 -4.53
C ALA A 326 20.34 14.64 -3.44
N ALA A 327 20.01 15.62 -2.61
CA ALA A 327 19.00 15.58 -1.57
C ALA A 327 18.54 17.00 -1.24
N TYR A 328 17.36 17.11 -0.65
CA TYR A 328 16.88 18.36 -0.05
C TYR A 328 16.76 18.21 1.46
N PRO A 329 17.06 19.25 2.23
CA PRO A 329 16.63 19.30 3.63
C PRO A 329 15.10 19.42 3.68
N PRO A 330 14.45 18.92 4.76
CA PRO A 330 13.03 19.22 4.99
C PRO A 330 12.83 20.73 5.21
N GLY A 331 11.63 21.23 4.95
CA GLY A 331 11.25 22.57 5.37
C GLY A 331 10.71 22.60 6.80
N ASP A 332 10.27 23.76 7.25
CA ASP A 332 9.50 23.89 8.49
C ASP A 332 8.07 24.35 8.16
N PRO A 333 7.12 23.42 8.03
CA PRO A 333 5.75 23.75 7.66
C PRO A 333 4.98 24.49 8.78
N ARG A 334 5.44 24.40 10.04
CA ARG A 334 4.84 25.13 11.17
C ARG A 334 5.23 26.62 11.17
N LYS A 335 6.46 26.94 10.73
CA LYS A 335 6.98 28.30 10.65
C LYS A 335 6.99 28.85 9.23
N MET A 336 6.48 28.10 8.26
CA MET A 336 6.50 28.47 6.84
C MET A 336 7.91 28.82 6.35
N LEU A 337 8.89 27.93 6.60
CA LEU A 337 10.25 28.09 6.11
C LEU A 337 10.55 27.03 5.05
N ALA A 338 11.18 27.44 3.95
CA ALA A 338 11.58 26.55 2.86
C ALA A 338 12.57 25.47 3.31
N VAL A 339 13.37 25.74 4.34
CA VAL A 339 14.39 24.84 4.89
C VAL A 339 14.28 24.87 6.41
N LEU A 340 14.30 23.69 7.04
CA LEU A 340 14.33 23.55 8.50
C LEU A 340 15.71 24.00 9.02
N PRO A 341 15.79 25.05 9.86
CA PRO A 341 17.06 25.51 10.42
C PRO A 341 17.75 24.40 11.23
N HIS A 342 19.06 24.32 11.12
CA HIS A 342 19.91 23.38 11.87
C HIS A 342 19.56 21.88 11.68
N TYR A 343 18.85 21.54 10.60
CA TYR A 343 18.57 20.14 10.29
C TYR A 343 19.86 19.33 10.11
N GLN A 344 19.97 18.26 10.87
CA GLN A 344 21.03 17.28 10.69
C GLN A 344 20.45 16.09 9.93
N PRO A 345 21.00 15.74 8.75
CA PRO A 345 20.56 14.53 8.04
C PRO A 345 20.72 13.30 8.94
N ARG A 346 19.66 12.53 9.04
CA ARG A 346 19.75 11.23 9.69
C ARG A 346 20.67 10.31 8.90
N PRO A 347 21.47 9.46 9.57
CA PRO A 347 22.33 8.52 8.89
C PRO A 347 21.48 7.48 8.14
N ALA A 348 21.14 7.78 6.91
CA ALA A 348 20.65 6.78 5.98
C ALA A 348 21.87 6.11 5.34
N THR A 349 21.79 4.81 5.10
CA THR A 349 22.90 4.04 4.54
C THR A 349 23.00 4.30 3.03
N PRO A 350 23.98 5.10 2.53
CA PRO A 350 24.20 5.21 1.09
C PRO A 350 24.52 3.84 0.52
N SER A 351 23.91 3.46 -0.60
CA SER A 351 24.21 2.21 -1.26
C SER A 351 24.51 2.43 -2.74
N LEU A 352 25.53 1.78 -3.23
CA LEU A 352 25.83 1.65 -4.65
C LEU A 352 25.33 0.30 -5.21
N GLU A 353 24.90 -0.60 -4.33
CA GLU A 353 24.34 -1.88 -4.77
C GLU A 353 23.00 -1.65 -5.48
N PRO A 354 22.69 -2.48 -6.50
CA PRO A 354 21.36 -2.50 -7.08
C PRO A 354 20.32 -2.63 -5.98
N VAL A 355 19.19 -1.93 -6.09
CA VAL A 355 18.04 -2.21 -5.23
C VAL A 355 17.65 -3.65 -5.49
N ALA A 356 18.04 -4.55 -4.60
CA ALA A 356 17.62 -5.95 -4.67
C ALA A 356 16.10 -5.95 -4.64
N GLY A 357 15.47 -6.24 -5.81
CA GLY A 357 14.05 -6.27 -6.05
C GLY A 357 13.28 -5.38 -5.09
N GLU A 358 13.08 -4.10 -5.42
CA GLU A 358 11.98 -3.36 -4.78
C GLU A 358 10.82 -4.32 -4.83
N ALA A 359 10.33 -4.67 -3.65
CA ALA A 359 9.42 -5.78 -3.50
C ALA A 359 8.31 -5.68 -4.55
N ASP A 360 8.28 -6.61 -5.48
CA ASP A 360 7.31 -6.71 -6.58
C ASP A 360 5.87 -6.89 -6.03
N GLY A 361 5.71 -6.65 -4.75
CA GLY A 361 4.56 -6.94 -3.95
C GLY A 361 3.66 -5.75 -3.66
N THR A 362 2.47 -6.06 -3.33
CA THR A 362 1.28 -5.25 -3.09
C THR A 362 0.26 -5.50 -4.20
N THR A 363 -1.01 -5.54 -3.85
CA THR A 363 -2.13 -5.62 -4.78
C THR A 363 -2.87 -4.29 -4.79
N TYR A 364 -3.47 -3.94 -5.90
CA TYR A 364 -4.38 -2.81 -6.02
C TYR A 364 -5.72 -3.31 -6.55
N LEU A 365 -6.81 -2.80 -5.99
CA LEU A 365 -8.15 -3.04 -6.48
C LEU A 365 -8.99 -1.76 -6.44
N ALA A 366 -9.90 -1.64 -7.40
CA ALA A 366 -10.90 -0.60 -7.47
C ALA A 366 -12.25 -1.18 -7.86
N THR A 367 -13.33 -0.63 -7.33
CA THR A 367 -14.70 -1.01 -7.66
C THR A 367 -15.57 0.23 -7.75
N VAL A 368 -16.51 0.21 -8.69
CA VAL A 368 -17.57 1.22 -8.80
C VAL A 368 -18.88 0.47 -9.07
N ASP A 369 -19.95 0.87 -8.41
CA ASP A 369 -21.29 0.31 -8.65
C ASP A 369 -22.16 1.24 -9.51
N ALA A 370 -23.32 0.76 -9.89
CA ALA A 370 -24.29 1.51 -10.71
C ALA A 370 -24.86 2.75 -10.00
N GLN A 371 -24.78 2.82 -8.67
CA GLN A 371 -25.22 3.96 -7.87
C GLN A 371 -24.14 5.05 -7.80
N GLY A 372 -22.90 4.73 -8.20
CA GLY A 372 -21.75 5.62 -8.16
C GLY A 372 -20.99 5.61 -6.83
N ASN A 373 -21.19 4.59 -5.96
CA ASN A 373 -20.25 4.33 -4.88
C ASN A 373 -18.93 3.87 -5.50
N MET A 374 -17.82 4.32 -4.93
CA MET A 374 -16.49 4.05 -5.49
C MET A 374 -15.54 3.61 -4.39
N VAL A 375 -14.75 2.58 -4.65
CA VAL A 375 -13.68 2.13 -3.75
C VAL A 375 -12.35 2.14 -4.46
N SER A 376 -11.32 2.55 -3.75
CA SER A 376 -9.92 2.43 -4.13
C SER A 376 -9.16 1.82 -2.96
N ALA A 377 -8.49 0.69 -3.15
CA ALA A 377 -7.82 -0.01 -2.07
C ALA A 377 -6.49 -0.63 -2.50
N THR A 378 -5.50 -0.53 -1.62
CA THR A 378 -4.15 -1.06 -1.82
C THR A 378 -3.80 -1.99 -0.65
N PRO A 379 -4.22 -3.27 -0.69
CA PRO A 379 -3.83 -4.26 0.31
C PRO A 379 -2.39 -4.75 0.10
N SER A 380 -1.70 -5.06 1.21
CA SER A 380 -0.30 -5.49 1.20
C SER A 380 0.06 -6.26 2.48
N SER A 381 1.19 -6.95 2.46
CA SER A 381 1.86 -7.51 3.65
C SER A 381 3.39 -7.32 3.60
N PHE A 382 3.86 -6.49 2.69
CA PHE A 382 5.26 -6.21 2.34
C PHE A 382 5.98 -7.46 1.82
N ALA A 383 6.59 -8.29 2.65
CA ALA A 383 7.37 -9.43 2.16
C ALA A 383 6.54 -10.73 2.03
N GLY A 384 5.36 -10.84 2.66
CA GLY A 384 4.46 -11.97 2.51
C GLY A 384 5.17 -13.32 2.32
N LEU A 385 4.98 -13.92 1.15
CA LEU A 385 5.59 -15.21 0.79
C LEU A 385 7.13 -15.19 0.79
N ALA A 386 7.78 -14.04 0.61
CA ALA A 386 9.24 -13.95 0.62
C ALA A 386 9.83 -14.21 2.02
N GLN A 387 9.13 -13.82 3.08
CA GLN A 387 9.48 -14.25 4.45
C GLN A 387 8.86 -15.60 4.85
N GLY A 388 7.72 -15.94 4.25
CA GLY A 388 7.13 -17.26 4.31
C GLY A 388 6.70 -17.72 5.70
N MET A 389 6.28 -16.82 6.61
CA MET A 389 5.88 -17.18 7.97
C MET A 389 4.38 -17.39 8.07
N ILE A 390 3.92 -18.62 8.10
CA ILE A 390 2.55 -18.96 8.50
C ILE A 390 2.49 -19.16 10.01
N LEU A 391 1.44 -18.63 10.63
CA LEU A 391 1.25 -18.69 12.08
C LEU A 391 0.50 -19.96 12.49
N GLY A 392 1.25 -21.02 12.75
CA GLY A 392 0.72 -22.29 13.20
C GLY A 392 -0.25 -22.90 12.18
N ASP A 393 -1.32 -23.48 12.71
CA ASP A 393 -2.39 -24.11 11.91
C ASP A 393 -3.53 -23.13 11.54
N THR A 394 -3.28 -21.81 11.62
CA THR A 394 -4.28 -20.79 11.23
C THR A 394 -4.32 -20.51 9.73
N GLY A 395 -3.28 -20.88 9.00
CA GLY A 395 -3.12 -20.56 7.58
C GLY A 395 -2.80 -19.07 7.32
N ILE A 396 -2.60 -18.26 8.36
CA ILE A 396 -2.33 -16.82 8.24
C ILE A 396 -0.84 -16.60 7.95
N LEU A 397 -0.55 -16.18 6.73
CA LEU A 397 0.76 -15.70 6.31
C LEU A 397 0.93 -14.27 6.85
N ILE A 398 1.82 -14.08 7.83
CA ILE A 398 1.99 -12.80 8.53
C ILE A 398 2.80 -11.79 7.71
N ASN A 399 2.51 -10.50 7.92
CA ASN A 399 3.28 -9.40 7.36
C ASN A 399 4.65 -9.24 8.05
N CYS A 400 5.50 -8.37 7.48
CA CYS A 400 6.75 -7.93 8.10
C CYS A 400 6.91 -6.41 8.05
N ARG A 401 5.79 -5.71 8.23
CA ARG A 401 5.72 -4.25 8.09
C ARG A 401 6.47 -3.49 9.18
N GLY A 402 6.80 -4.14 10.29
CA GLY A 402 7.64 -3.56 11.35
C GLY A 402 9.05 -3.19 10.90
N CYS A 403 9.56 -3.78 9.80
CA CYS A 403 10.84 -3.36 9.22
C CYS A 403 10.85 -1.92 8.70
N TYR A 404 9.72 -1.22 8.70
CA TYR A 404 9.62 0.18 8.30
C TYR A 404 9.91 1.16 9.44
N PHE A 405 9.91 0.69 10.69
CA PHE A 405 10.27 1.53 11.81
C PHE A 405 11.73 1.98 11.77
N TRP A 406 11.99 3.10 12.41
CA TRP A 406 13.33 3.58 12.72
C TRP A 406 13.69 3.21 14.16
N LEU A 407 14.99 3.01 14.40
CA LEU A 407 15.55 2.86 15.76
C LEU A 407 16.18 4.18 16.26
N ASP A 408 15.92 5.28 15.57
CA ASP A 408 16.20 6.65 16.04
C ASP A 408 14.94 7.17 16.75
N PRO A 409 14.98 7.41 18.08
CA PRO A 409 13.81 7.82 18.86
C PRO A 409 13.25 9.18 18.43
N ASP A 410 14.05 10.04 17.80
CA ASP A 410 13.63 11.37 17.29
C ASP A 410 12.95 11.28 15.92
N ASN A 411 12.92 10.11 15.29
CA ASN A 411 12.22 9.94 14.03
C ASN A 411 10.71 9.83 14.24
N PRO A 412 9.85 10.52 13.46
CA PRO A 412 8.40 10.39 13.56
C PRO A 412 7.91 8.95 13.35
N ASN A 413 8.70 8.12 12.64
CA ASN A 413 8.43 6.70 12.43
C ASN A 413 9.27 5.79 13.35
N ALA A 414 9.77 6.28 14.48
CA ALA A 414 10.47 5.46 15.47
C ALA A 414 9.58 4.33 16.00
N LEU A 415 10.19 3.17 16.26
CA LEU A 415 9.52 2.03 16.90
C LEU A 415 9.00 2.42 18.28
N ALA A 416 7.74 2.12 18.56
CA ALA A 416 7.15 2.32 19.89
C ALA A 416 6.01 1.30 20.12
N PRO A 417 5.69 0.99 21.39
CA PRO A 417 4.56 0.15 21.75
C PRO A 417 3.24 0.60 21.12
N HIS A 418 2.48 -0.31 20.53
CA HIS A 418 1.20 -0.05 19.87
C HIS A 418 1.22 1.07 18.80
N LYS A 419 2.41 1.41 18.28
CA LYS A 419 2.56 2.34 17.17
C LYS A 419 2.45 1.61 15.84
N ARG A 420 1.82 2.24 14.87
CA ARG A 420 1.78 1.79 13.47
C ARG A 420 3.03 2.29 12.75
N PRO A 421 3.74 1.45 12.01
CA PRO A 421 4.75 1.97 11.09
C PRO A 421 4.08 2.80 10.00
N ARG A 422 4.72 3.89 9.56
CA ARG A 422 4.32 4.56 8.32
C ARG A 422 4.50 3.57 7.18
N THR A 423 3.38 3.20 6.54
CA THR A 423 3.39 2.19 5.49
C THR A 423 3.44 2.80 4.09
N THR A 424 3.93 2.03 3.11
CA THR A 424 3.98 2.47 1.71
C THR A 424 2.66 2.33 0.95
N PRO A 425 1.77 1.37 1.21
CA PRO A 425 0.47 1.37 0.56
C PRO A 425 -0.22 2.73 0.67
N CYS A 426 -0.56 3.29 -0.48
CA CYS A 426 -1.36 4.50 -0.58
C CYS A 426 -2.35 4.34 -1.73
N THR A 427 -3.52 4.92 -1.55
CA THR A 427 -4.60 4.88 -2.52
C THR A 427 -5.30 6.23 -2.56
N PHE A 428 -5.96 6.53 -3.67
CA PHE A 428 -6.57 7.82 -3.88
C PHE A 428 -7.96 7.67 -4.51
N ILE A 429 -8.88 8.55 -4.10
CA ILE A 429 -10.10 8.86 -4.82
C ILE A 429 -10.02 10.32 -5.21
N VAL A 430 -10.28 10.61 -6.48
CA VAL A 430 -10.26 11.96 -7.03
C VAL A 430 -11.68 12.43 -7.26
N LEU A 431 -11.97 13.64 -6.79
CA LEU A 431 -13.24 14.32 -7.02
C LEU A 431 -13.02 15.50 -7.97
N LYS A 432 -14.03 15.78 -8.80
CA LYS A 432 -14.12 16.99 -9.60
C LYS A 432 -15.50 17.62 -9.34
N GLN A 433 -15.51 18.87 -8.88
CA GLN A 433 -16.76 19.55 -8.48
C GLN A 433 -17.58 18.74 -7.46
N GLY A 434 -16.91 18.11 -6.49
CA GLY A 434 -17.52 17.29 -5.45
C GLY A 434 -18.00 15.90 -5.89
N GLN A 435 -17.88 15.55 -7.18
CA GLN A 435 -18.28 14.23 -7.70
C GLN A 435 -17.04 13.33 -7.92
N PRO A 436 -17.14 12.03 -7.60
CA PRO A 436 -16.04 11.10 -7.83
C PRO A 436 -15.78 10.97 -9.33
N CYS A 437 -14.52 11.11 -9.74
CA CYS A 437 -14.16 11.05 -11.15
C CYS A 437 -13.03 10.03 -11.44
N MET A 438 -12.27 9.61 -10.42
CA MET A 438 -11.17 8.66 -10.66
C MET A 438 -10.80 7.89 -9.39
N THR A 439 -10.47 6.62 -9.55
CA THR A 439 -9.70 5.85 -8.58
C THR A 439 -8.24 5.80 -8.99
N LEU A 440 -7.30 5.83 -8.03
CA LEU A 440 -5.88 5.79 -8.34
C LEU A 440 -5.13 5.06 -7.23
N GLY A 441 -4.29 4.11 -7.60
CA GLY A 441 -3.42 3.36 -6.69
C GLY A 441 -2.62 2.32 -7.46
N THR A 442 -1.56 1.81 -6.85
CA THR A 442 -0.66 0.86 -7.51
C THR A 442 0.18 0.11 -6.47
N PRO A 443 0.65 -1.11 -6.75
CA PRO A 443 1.77 -1.72 -6.03
C PRO A 443 3.08 -0.94 -6.26
N GLY A 444 4.15 -1.24 -5.46
CA GLY A 444 5.51 -0.80 -5.75
C GLY A 444 6.23 -0.03 -4.62
N GLY A 445 5.89 -0.22 -3.35
CA GLY A 445 6.64 0.38 -2.25
C GLY A 445 6.72 1.93 -2.34
N ASP A 446 7.92 2.49 -2.23
CA ASP A 446 8.15 3.94 -2.31
C ASP A 446 7.97 4.53 -3.72
N SER A 447 7.84 3.70 -4.76
CA SER A 447 7.50 4.17 -6.10
C SER A 447 6.01 4.48 -6.28
N GLN A 448 5.12 4.07 -5.36
CA GLN A 448 3.67 4.27 -5.46
C GLN A 448 3.28 5.73 -5.65
N PRO A 449 3.66 6.70 -4.78
CA PRO A 449 3.29 8.11 -4.99
C PRO A 449 3.92 8.69 -6.26
N GLN A 450 5.12 8.24 -6.66
CA GLN A 450 5.81 8.69 -7.86
C GLN A 450 5.08 8.27 -9.13
N SER A 451 4.66 7.00 -9.21
CA SER A 451 3.92 6.49 -10.37
C SER A 451 2.47 6.98 -10.38
N CYS A 452 1.83 7.14 -9.22
CA CYS A 452 0.50 7.78 -9.12
C CYS A 452 0.55 9.23 -9.63
N LEU A 453 1.62 9.99 -9.30
CA LEU A 453 1.84 11.33 -9.86
C LEU A 453 1.81 11.29 -11.40
N GLN A 454 2.60 10.42 -12.00
CA GLN A 454 2.74 10.34 -13.45
C GLN A 454 1.42 9.96 -14.13
N VAL A 455 0.73 8.92 -13.66
CA VAL A 455 -0.57 8.52 -14.23
C VAL A 455 -1.60 9.63 -14.06
N PHE A 456 -1.64 10.29 -12.92
CA PHE A 456 -2.56 11.40 -12.66
C PHE A 456 -2.27 12.60 -13.57
N THR A 457 -1.01 13.05 -13.67
CA THR A 457 -0.64 14.19 -14.55
C THR A 457 -0.77 13.85 -16.02
N ASN A 458 -0.55 12.59 -16.43
CA ASN A 458 -0.78 12.13 -17.79
C ASN A 458 -2.24 12.38 -18.21
N ILE A 459 -3.19 12.16 -17.30
CA ILE A 459 -4.62 12.40 -17.57
C ILE A 459 -4.96 13.89 -17.46
N VAL A 460 -4.53 14.56 -16.38
CA VAL A 460 -5.01 15.91 -16.04
C VAL A 460 -4.25 17.02 -16.77
N ASP A 461 -2.93 16.91 -16.89
CA ASP A 461 -2.10 17.94 -17.54
C ASP A 461 -1.84 17.65 -19.01
N PHE A 462 -1.68 16.38 -19.39
CA PHE A 462 -1.35 16.01 -20.77
C PHE A 462 -2.53 15.47 -21.58
N GLY A 463 -3.69 15.28 -20.96
CA GLY A 463 -4.93 14.90 -21.65
C GLY A 463 -4.96 13.49 -22.25
N LEU A 464 -4.09 12.59 -21.77
CA LEU A 464 -4.09 11.19 -22.20
C LEU A 464 -5.35 10.48 -21.72
N ASN A 465 -5.87 9.54 -22.51
CA ASN A 465 -6.91 8.65 -22.02
C ASN A 465 -6.34 7.69 -20.96
N VAL A 466 -7.22 6.98 -20.24
CA VAL A 466 -6.82 6.16 -19.09
C VAL A 466 -5.85 5.03 -19.47
N GLN A 467 -6.00 4.41 -20.62
CA GLN A 467 -5.10 3.34 -21.09
C GLN A 467 -3.75 3.90 -21.53
N GLU A 468 -3.74 4.98 -22.31
CA GLU A 468 -2.50 5.68 -22.67
C GLU A 468 -1.73 6.15 -21.43
N ALA A 469 -2.43 6.67 -20.44
CA ALA A 469 -1.83 7.17 -19.21
C ALA A 469 -1.12 6.06 -18.41
N VAL A 470 -1.70 4.86 -18.33
CA VAL A 470 -1.06 3.72 -17.64
C VAL A 470 0.04 3.05 -18.47
N GLU A 471 -0.01 3.15 -19.78
CA GLU A 471 1.02 2.61 -20.69
C GLU A 471 2.20 3.54 -20.89
N ALA A 472 2.07 4.83 -20.65
CA ALA A 472 3.14 5.81 -20.84
C ALA A 472 4.46 5.39 -20.17
N PRO A 473 5.63 5.70 -20.77
CA PRO A 473 6.92 5.44 -20.15
C PRO A 473 7.04 6.10 -18.78
N ARG A 474 7.60 5.36 -17.79
CA ARG A 474 7.74 5.80 -16.40
C ARG A 474 9.18 6.05 -16.01
N PHE A 475 9.30 6.80 -14.92
CA PHE A 475 10.55 7.06 -14.21
C PHE A 475 10.35 6.92 -12.69
N CYS A 476 11.42 6.65 -11.94
CA CYS A 476 11.39 6.51 -10.49
C CYS A 476 12.71 6.95 -9.87
N GLY A 477 12.68 7.89 -8.94
CA GLY A 477 13.83 8.35 -8.17
C GLY A 477 14.00 7.60 -6.85
N SER A 478 15.24 7.58 -6.31
CA SER A 478 15.57 6.93 -5.03
C SER A 478 16.44 7.81 -4.13
N SER A 479 16.39 9.13 -4.30
CA SER A 479 17.20 10.12 -3.56
C SER A 479 16.66 10.44 -2.16
N PHE A 480 16.08 9.46 -1.48
CA PHE A 480 15.51 9.57 -0.14
C PHE A 480 15.69 8.24 0.60
N PRO A 481 15.61 8.21 1.94
CA PRO A 481 15.62 6.95 2.69
C PRO A 481 14.48 6.04 2.27
N GLN A 482 14.81 4.83 1.82
CA GLN A 482 13.82 3.80 1.51
C GLN A 482 13.05 3.42 2.77
N SER A 483 11.76 3.10 2.63
CA SER A 483 10.92 2.78 3.79
C SER A 483 11.39 1.56 4.59
N PRO A 484 11.86 0.45 3.99
CA PRO A 484 12.35 -0.71 4.76
C PRO A 484 13.74 -0.46 5.36
N TRP A 485 13.96 -0.99 6.55
CA TRP A 485 15.28 -1.10 7.18
C TRP A 485 16.31 -1.74 6.24
N PRO A 486 17.55 -1.26 6.13
CA PRO A 486 18.20 -0.19 6.89
C PRO A 486 18.05 1.21 6.27
N HIS A 487 16.96 1.52 5.59
CA HIS A 487 16.64 2.84 5.02
C HIS A 487 17.71 3.35 4.03
N ARG A 488 18.08 2.51 3.06
CA ARG A 488 19.11 2.83 2.05
C ARG A 488 18.71 4.04 1.20
N THR A 489 19.69 4.82 0.79
CA THR A 489 19.51 5.96 -0.14
C THR A 489 20.39 5.83 -1.35
N TYR A 490 19.93 6.38 -2.48
CA TYR A 490 20.64 6.36 -3.75
C TYR A 490 20.61 7.77 -4.36
N PRO A 491 21.53 8.66 -3.93
CA PRO A 491 21.50 10.07 -4.33
C PRO A 491 21.51 10.25 -5.85
N ASN A 492 20.62 11.08 -6.37
CA ASN A 492 20.41 11.38 -7.80
C ASN A 492 20.05 10.19 -8.70
N ARG A 493 19.93 8.97 -8.19
CA ARG A 493 19.50 7.83 -8.99
C ARG A 493 18.12 8.07 -9.56
N LEU A 494 17.99 7.92 -10.88
CA LEU A 494 16.75 8.04 -11.62
C LEU A 494 16.62 6.87 -12.58
N GLN A 495 15.81 5.89 -12.23
CA GLN A 495 15.43 4.82 -13.13
C GLN A 495 14.43 5.34 -14.16
N VAL A 496 14.64 5.00 -15.42
CA VAL A 496 13.75 5.38 -16.53
C VAL A 496 13.50 4.18 -17.43
N GLU A 497 12.29 4.04 -17.92
CA GLU A 497 11.99 2.97 -18.88
C GLU A 497 12.62 3.25 -20.25
N GLY A 498 13.21 2.23 -20.88
CA GLY A 498 13.94 2.30 -22.15
C GLY A 498 13.10 2.66 -23.37
N ARG A 499 11.85 3.14 -23.18
CA ARG A 499 10.97 3.71 -24.21
C ARG A 499 11.10 5.22 -24.34
N LEU A 500 11.86 5.89 -23.46
CA LEU A 500 12.24 7.29 -23.61
C LEU A 500 13.35 7.44 -24.66
N SER A 501 13.35 8.55 -25.41
CA SER A 501 14.37 8.78 -26.43
C SER A 501 15.75 9.06 -25.82
N GLN A 502 16.83 8.74 -26.53
CA GLN A 502 18.20 9.00 -26.07
C GLN A 502 18.43 10.48 -25.75
N ALA A 503 17.84 11.38 -26.53
CA ALA A 503 17.96 12.83 -26.26
C ALA A 503 17.36 13.24 -24.90
N VAL A 504 16.28 12.59 -24.46
CA VAL A 504 15.72 12.82 -23.12
C VAL A 504 16.67 12.29 -22.04
N LEU A 505 17.24 11.08 -22.23
CA LEU A 505 18.18 10.48 -21.28
C LEU A 505 19.43 11.33 -21.12
N ASP A 506 20.02 11.81 -22.23
CA ASP A 506 21.21 12.67 -22.25
C ASP A 506 20.93 14.01 -21.54
N ALA A 507 19.77 14.59 -21.80
CA ALA A 507 19.37 15.87 -21.18
C ALA A 507 19.11 15.76 -19.68
N LEU A 508 18.60 14.61 -19.19
CA LEU A 508 18.46 14.33 -17.76
C LEU A 508 19.83 14.11 -17.10
N SER A 509 20.70 13.35 -17.76
CA SER A 509 22.09 13.14 -17.29
C SER A 509 22.87 14.45 -17.21
N ALA A 510 22.73 15.32 -18.21
CA ALA A 510 23.35 16.65 -18.23
C ALA A 510 22.89 17.54 -17.07
N ARG A 511 21.68 17.34 -16.53
CA ARG A 511 21.20 18.03 -15.32
C ARG A 511 21.75 17.42 -14.02
N GLY A 512 22.48 16.30 -14.08
CA GLY A 512 23.09 15.65 -12.92
C GLY A 512 22.26 14.48 -12.34
N HIS A 513 21.18 14.05 -13.01
CA HIS A 513 20.54 12.78 -12.65
C HIS A 513 21.45 11.60 -13.02
N GLN A 514 21.56 10.62 -12.13
CA GLN A 514 22.22 9.34 -12.41
C GLN A 514 21.18 8.43 -13.10
N VAL A 515 21.07 8.61 -14.42
CA VAL A 515 20.05 7.91 -15.22
C VAL A 515 20.42 6.44 -15.37
N GLU A 516 19.51 5.57 -14.94
CA GLU A 516 19.56 4.12 -15.11
C GLU A 516 18.40 3.66 -16.00
N VAL A 517 18.74 3.17 -17.17
CA VAL A 517 17.73 2.66 -18.11
C VAL A 517 17.34 1.25 -17.71
N VAL A 518 16.07 1.06 -17.37
CA VAL A 518 15.48 -0.25 -17.11
C VAL A 518 14.72 -0.76 -18.33
N GLY A 519 14.28 -2.02 -18.31
CA GLY A 519 13.53 -2.61 -19.42
C GLY A 519 12.33 -1.76 -19.84
N PRO A 520 11.76 -1.99 -21.04
CA PRO A 520 10.65 -1.18 -21.60
C PRO A 520 9.45 -1.03 -20.65
N TRP A 521 9.25 -2.01 -19.78
CA TRP A 521 8.20 -2.09 -18.77
C TRP A 521 8.81 -2.41 -17.39
N GLY A 522 10.00 -1.83 -17.11
CA GLY A 522 10.84 -2.22 -15.98
C GLY A 522 10.41 -1.64 -14.64
N ILE A 523 9.61 -0.56 -14.62
CA ILE A 523 9.06 0.02 -13.39
C ILE A 523 7.75 -0.69 -13.04
N LYS A 524 7.87 -1.67 -12.13
CA LYS A 524 6.87 -2.72 -11.83
C LYS A 524 5.61 -2.25 -11.06
N ASN A 525 5.12 -1.06 -11.32
CA ASN A 525 3.83 -0.59 -10.82
C ASN A 525 2.71 -1.05 -11.76
N GLY A 526 1.67 -1.69 -11.21
CA GLY A 526 0.52 -2.16 -11.99
C GLY A 526 -0.74 -1.38 -11.63
N PHE A 527 -1.24 -0.57 -12.55
CA PHE A 527 -2.43 0.24 -12.36
C PHE A 527 -3.69 -0.45 -12.89
N ALA A 528 -4.80 -0.18 -12.22
CA ALA A 528 -6.14 -0.50 -12.69
C ALA A 528 -7.11 0.63 -12.30
N PRO A 529 -6.89 1.88 -12.78
CA PRO A 529 -7.74 3.01 -12.44
C PRO A 529 -9.08 2.92 -13.16
N ILE A 530 -10.12 3.45 -12.51
CA ILE A 530 -11.43 3.66 -13.11
C ILE A 530 -11.67 5.16 -13.19
N LEU A 531 -11.95 5.67 -14.39
CA LEU A 531 -12.37 7.04 -14.64
C LEU A 531 -13.87 7.09 -14.90
N VAL A 532 -14.52 8.11 -14.36
CA VAL A 532 -15.92 8.42 -14.66
C VAL A 532 -15.94 9.55 -15.68
N ASN A 533 -16.58 9.33 -16.84
CA ASN A 533 -16.86 10.42 -17.75
C ASN A 533 -18.02 11.27 -17.18
N PRO A 534 -17.78 12.53 -16.79
CA PRO A 534 -18.78 13.33 -16.11
C PRO A 534 -19.97 13.73 -17.00
N GLN A 535 -19.83 13.64 -18.32
CA GLN A 535 -20.87 14.01 -19.28
C GLN A 535 -21.82 12.86 -19.58
N THR A 536 -21.28 11.65 -19.66
CA THR A 536 -22.03 10.45 -20.07
C THR A 536 -22.32 9.49 -18.92
N GLY A 537 -21.62 9.62 -17.78
CA GLY A 537 -21.66 8.65 -16.69
C GLY A 537 -20.96 7.32 -17.00
N VAL A 538 -20.33 7.19 -18.17
CA VAL A 538 -19.63 5.96 -18.57
C VAL A 538 -18.35 5.80 -17.77
N TYR A 539 -18.07 4.59 -17.34
CA TYR A 539 -16.82 4.20 -16.68
C TYR A 539 -15.79 3.75 -17.71
N HIS A 540 -14.59 4.31 -17.62
CA HIS A 540 -13.45 3.93 -18.44
C HIS A 540 -12.39 3.30 -17.52
N GLY A 541 -11.95 2.07 -17.83
CA GLY A 541 -10.90 1.39 -17.10
C GLY A 541 -9.61 1.30 -17.91
N GLY A 542 -8.46 1.43 -17.25
CA GLY A 542 -7.15 1.16 -17.82
C GLY A 542 -6.50 -0.05 -17.14
N ALA A 543 -5.90 -0.96 -17.91
CA ALA A 543 -5.17 -2.11 -17.40
C ALA A 543 -3.69 -2.00 -17.75
N ASP A 544 -2.83 -1.93 -16.73
CA ASP A 544 -1.38 -1.74 -16.90
C ASP A 544 -0.69 -3.02 -17.37
N PRO A 545 0.01 -3.00 -18.51
CA PRO A 545 0.69 -4.19 -19.03
C PRO A 545 1.93 -4.61 -18.22
N ARG A 546 2.37 -3.82 -17.24
CA ARG A 546 3.53 -4.15 -16.38
C ARG A 546 3.22 -5.23 -15.36
N LYS A 547 1.93 -5.43 -15.06
CA LYS A 547 1.40 -6.49 -14.18
C LYS A 547 0.22 -7.16 -14.88
N GLU A 548 -0.23 -8.28 -14.35
CA GLU A 548 -1.42 -8.99 -14.82
C GLU A 548 -2.70 -8.26 -14.35
N SER A 549 -2.84 -6.98 -14.77
CA SER A 549 -3.98 -6.14 -14.41
C SER A 549 -5.18 -6.47 -15.30
N VAL A 550 -6.38 -6.49 -14.72
CA VAL A 550 -7.63 -6.78 -15.44
C VAL A 550 -8.70 -5.75 -15.08
N MET A 551 -9.42 -5.28 -16.09
CA MET A 551 -10.61 -4.44 -15.93
C MET A 551 -11.84 -5.21 -16.39
N LEU A 552 -12.87 -5.23 -15.56
CA LEU A 552 -14.15 -5.88 -15.86
C LEU A 552 -15.29 -4.88 -15.68
N GLY A 553 -16.20 -4.84 -16.65
CA GLY A 553 -17.38 -3.98 -16.62
C GLY A 553 -18.51 -4.57 -17.47
N TRP A 554 -19.73 -4.04 -17.29
CA TRP A 554 -20.91 -4.38 -18.12
C TRP A 554 -21.77 -3.15 -18.36
#